data_3d88ef184ba155db701689637705d1bb
#
_entry.id   3d88ef184ba155db701689637705d1bb
#
_cell.length_a   1.000
_cell.length_b   1.000
_cell.length_c   1.000
_cell.angle_alpha   90.00
_cell.angle_beta   90.00
_cell.angle_gamma   90.00
#
_symmetry.space_group_name_H-M   'P 1'
#
loop_
_entity.id
_entity.type
_entity.pdbx_description
1 polymer ?
#
loop_
_entity_poly.entity_id
_entity_poly.type
_entity_poly.pdbx_seq_one_letter_code
_entity_poly.pdbx_strand_id
1 'polypeptide(L)'
;MNYSQFLNMIPEATLMAVLLITFIADFCSSKSADRKWFNPLVCLLMVAHIAINIFPTEATSAFGGMYTSGPAAGVLKTVLALGTLIVLIQAKEWLSRKDTAFKEGEFYMLVLSTLLGMNMMVSANHFLLFFLGLEMASVPMACLVAFDKYRHNSAEAGAKFILTATFSSGVMSYGISLLYAACGTLYFDDVAKVITASPLTIAGMVFFFSGLGFKISLVPFHFWTADSYQGAPTTVTGYLSVVSKGAAAFTLCAILMKVFQPMVEYWTVLLYIVIVLSITIANLFAIRQSDLKRFMAFSSISQAGYIMLAVIGNSTLSITSLTYYVLIYVVANLSVFAIISSVEEHNGGTVQMDSYNGFYKTNPRLAFLMTLALFSLGGIPPFAGMFSKFFVFMAAVHGADIHTTLGAWAYGVVFIALVNTVISLYYYLLIVKAMFIKHSDSPLPTFQSACSTKLALAICTVGIVAFGICSFVFDWISVAANA
;
A
#
# COMPACT_ATOMS: atom_id res chain seq x y z
N MET A 1 -22.68 -7.59 27.26
CA MET A 1 -21.67 -7.71 26.19
C MET A 1 -20.75 -8.87 26.53
N ASN A 2 -20.54 -9.79 25.60
CA ASN A 2 -19.65 -10.92 25.85
C ASN A 2 -18.22 -10.51 25.44
N TYR A 3 -17.39 -10.18 26.42
CA TYR A 3 -16.01 -9.71 26.20
C TYR A 3 -15.11 -10.76 25.52
N SER A 4 -15.53 -12.05 25.49
CA SER A 4 -14.80 -13.10 24.78
C SER A 4 -14.71 -12.87 23.27
N GLN A 5 -15.57 -12.02 22.68
CA GLN A 5 -15.51 -11.68 21.27
C GLN A 5 -14.23 -10.92 20.88
N PHE A 6 -13.61 -10.18 21.81
CA PHE A 6 -12.33 -9.54 21.57
C PHE A 6 -11.17 -10.53 21.40
N LEU A 7 -11.30 -11.74 21.96
CA LEU A 7 -10.32 -12.81 21.75
C LEU A 7 -10.33 -13.35 20.32
N ASN A 8 -11.42 -13.13 19.58
CA ASN A 8 -11.51 -13.48 18.16
C ASN A 8 -10.85 -12.45 17.24
N MET A 9 -10.36 -11.33 17.80
CA MET A 9 -9.77 -10.22 17.08
C MET A 9 -8.31 -10.01 17.55
N ILE A 10 -7.53 -11.07 17.64
CA ILE A 10 -6.16 -11.02 18.18
C ILE A 10 -5.29 -9.96 17.46
N PRO A 11 -5.28 -9.85 16.12
CA PRO A 11 -4.47 -8.85 15.43
C PRO A 11 -4.83 -7.41 15.81
N GLU A 12 -6.14 -7.10 15.89
CA GLU A 12 -6.60 -5.77 16.28
C GLU A 12 -6.38 -5.50 17.77
N ALA A 13 -6.61 -6.49 18.63
CA ALA A 13 -6.43 -6.37 20.07
C ALA A 13 -4.95 -6.16 20.44
N THR A 14 -4.04 -6.91 19.83
CA THR A 14 -2.58 -6.73 20.05
C THR A 14 -2.10 -5.38 19.52
N LEU A 15 -2.60 -4.93 18.35
CA LEU A 15 -2.26 -3.62 17.81
C LEU A 15 -2.81 -2.49 18.68
N MET A 16 -4.03 -2.63 19.21
CA MET A 16 -4.59 -1.67 20.16
C MET A 16 -3.75 -1.60 21.44
N ALA A 17 -3.25 -2.75 21.94
CA ALA A 17 -2.34 -2.76 23.08
C ALA A 17 -1.04 -2.01 22.78
N VAL A 18 -0.44 -2.20 21.59
CA VAL A 18 0.73 -1.44 21.13
C VAL A 18 0.43 0.05 21.12
N LEU A 19 -0.71 0.47 20.58
CA LEU A 19 -1.13 1.88 20.53
C LEU A 19 -1.29 2.46 21.94
N LEU A 20 -1.95 1.75 22.86
CA LEU A 20 -2.14 2.20 24.23
C LEU A 20 -0.81 2.31 24.99
N ILE A 21 0.08 1.34 24.86
CA ILE A 21 1.41 1.38 25.49
C ILE A 21 2.22 2.56 24.94
N THR A 22 2.18 2.77 23.61
CA THR A 22 2.85 3.91 22.96
C THR A 22 2.29 5.23 23.48
N PHE A 23 0.98 5.37 23.62
CA PHE A 23 0.32 6.56 24.15
C PHE A 23 0.74 6.82 25.61
N ILE A 24 0.72 5.81 26.48
CA ILE A 24 1.12 5.95 27.89
C ILE A 24 2.61 6.32 27.98
N ALA A 25 3.46 5.67 27.18
CA ALA A 25 4.89 5.96 27.13
C ALA A 25 5.17 7.39 26.67
N ASP A 26 4.44 7.89 25.67
CA ASP A 26 4.53 9.28 25.21
C ASP A 26 4.10 10.26 26.31
N PHE A 27 2.93 10.01 26.91
CA PHE A 27 2.39 10.87 27.96
C PHE A 27 3.34 10.96 29.18
N CYS A 28 3.91 9.83 29.61
CA CYS A 28 4.84 9.81 30.74
C CYS A 28 6.20 10.44 30.42
N SER A 29 6.63 10.44 29.16
CA SER A 29 7.94 10.94 28.73
C SER A 29 7.90 12.29 28.01
N SER A 30 6.75 12.91 27.85
CA SER A 30 6.57 14.15 27.09
C SER A 30 7.45 15.32 27.54
N LYS A 31 7.83 15.36 28.82
CA LYS A 31 8.71 16.39 29.44
C LYS A 31 10.18 16.00 29.41
N SER A 32 10.54 14.79 28.98
CA SER A 32 11.94 14.33 28.99
C SER A 32 12.73 14.93 27.82
N ALA A 33 13.91 15.46 28.09
CA ALA A 33 14.79 16.03 27.08
C ALA A 33 15.46 14.98 26.19
N ASP A 34 15.59 13.73 26.64
CA ASP A 34 16.19 12.63 25.88
C ASP A 34 15.23 11.45 25.73
N ARG A 35 14.69 11.31 24.51
CA ARG A 35 13.70 10.29 24.14
C ARG A 35 14.25 9.23 23.16
N LYS A 36 15.59 9.05 23.11
CA LYS A 36 16.23 8.10 22.17
C LYS A 36 15.74 6.65 22.29
N TRP A 37 15.17 6.28 23.43
CA TRP A 37 14.60 4.96 23.70
C TRP A 37 13.19 4.77 23.09
N PHE A 38 12.48 5.85 22.75
CA PHE A 38 11.06 5.77 22.40
C PHE A 38 10.82 5.07 21.04
N ASN A 39 11.55 5.45 19.98
CA ASN A 39 11.46 4.75 18.70
C ASN A 39 11.84 3.25 18.81
N PRO A 40 12.96 2.84 19.46
CA PRO A 40 13.25 1.43 19.68
C PRO A 40 12.14 0.68 20.43
N LEU A 41 11.48 1.31 21.41
CA LEU A 41 10.35 0.71 22.12
C LEU A 41 9.18 0.44 21.17
N VAL A 42 8.76 1.43 20.38
CA VAL A 42 7.65 1.26 19.44
C VAL A 42 7.96 0.19 18.39
N CYS A 43 9.19 0.17 17.87
CA CYS A 43 9.65 -0.87 16.95
C CYS A 43 9.62 -2.26 17.60
N LEU A 44 10.07 -2.39 18.85
CA LEU A 44 10.03 -3.66 19.59
C LEU A 44 8.59 -4.16 19.81
N LEU A 45 7.68 -3.28 20.17
CA LEU A 45 6.25 -3.60 20.32
C LEU A 45 5.65 -4.06 19.01
N MET A 46 6.01 -3.42 17.88
CA MET A 46 5.57 -3.85 16.54
C MET A 46 6.17 -5.20 16.14
N VAL A 47 7.42 -5.49 16.48
CA VAL A 47 8.01 -6.83 16.28
C VAL A 47 7.26 -7.87 17.09
N ALA A 48 6.93 -7.60 18.35
CA ALA A 48 6.13 -8.50 19.18
C ALA A 48 4.73 -8.73 18.59
N HIS A 49 4.07 -7.66 18.09
CA HIS A 49 2.79 -7.76 17.40
C HIS A 49 2.87 -8.67 16.17
N ILE A 50 3.90 -8.51 15.33
CA ILE A 50 4.13 -9.35 14.14
C ILE A 50 4.38 -10.81 14.57
N ALA A 51 5.22 -11.04 15.58
CA ALA A 51 5.55 -12.38 16.04
C ALA A 51 4.33 -13.16 16.57
N ILE A 52 3.38 -12.48 17.23
CA ILE A 52 2.12 -13.08 17.69
C ILE A 52 1.21 -13.46 16.52
N ASN A 53 1.21 -12.65 15.44
CA ASN A 53 0.25 -12.76 14.34
C ASN A 53 0.84 -13.40 13.06
N ILE A 54 2.09 -13.85 13.07
CA ILE A 54 2.75 -14.41 11.88
C ILE A 54 2.11 -15.72 11.40
N PHE A 55 1.60 -16.51 12.33
CA PHE A 55 0.91 -17.76 11.99
C PHE A 55 -0.57 -17.47 11.76
N PRO A 56 -1.12 -17.85 10.58
CA PRO A 56 -2.54 -17.67 10.30
C PRO A 56 -3.37 -18.47 11.31
N THR A 57 -4.36 -17.83 11.87
CA THR A 57 -5.35 -18.45 12.76
C THR A 57 -6.54 -18.97 11.94
N GLU A 58 -7.31 -19.92 12.51
CA GLU A 58 -8.59 -20.32 11.95
C GLU A 58 -9.53 -19.12 11.76
N ALA A 59 -10.51 -19.28 10.89
CA ALA A 59 -11.49 -18.24 10.64
C ALA A 59 -12.26 -17.88 11.92
N THR A 60 -12.25 -16.62 12.29
CA THR A 60 -12.92 -16.10 13.49
C THR A 60 -13.98 -15.07 13.12
N SER A 61 -15.01 -14.96 13.96
CA SER A 61 -16.04 -13.95 13.80
C SER A 61 -16.34 -13.25 15.13
N ALA A 62 -16.76 -11.98 15.06
CA ALA A 62 -17.11 -11.15 16.20
C ALA A 62 -18.23 -10.16 15.86
N PHE A 63 -18.85 -9.59 16.90
CA PHE A 63 -19.88 -8.55 16.77
C PHE A 63 -21.08 -8.99 15.89
N GLY A 64 -21.62 -10.18 16.15
CA GLY A 64 -22.76 -10.69 15.38
C GLY A 64 -22.44 -10.97 13.91
N GLY A 65 -21.18 -11.28 13.58
CA GLY A 65 -20.75 -11.56 12.21
C GLY A 65 -20.35 -10.32 11.40
N MET A 66 -20.34 -9.12 11.99
CA MET A 66 -19.87 -7.91 11.30
C MET A 66 -18.37 -7.96 11.02
N TYR A 67 -17.61 -8.61 11.87
CA TYR A 67 -16.18 -8.86 11.73
C TYR A 67 -15.95 -10.33 11.40
N THR A 68 -15.15 -10.60 10.39
CA THR A 68 -14.67 -11.94 10.05
C THR A 68 -13.21 -11.86 9.62
N SER A 69 -12.37 -12.69 10.21
CA SER A 69 -10.96 -12.77 9.84
C SER A 69 -10.60 -14.22 9.53
N GLY A 70 -10.26 -14.48 8.28
CA GLY A 70 -9.73 -15.76 7.83
C GLY A 70 -8.21 -15.74 7.71
N PRO A 71 -7.57 -16.89 7.40
CA PRO A 71 -6.13 -17.01 7.30
C PRO A 71 -5.50 -16.05 6.28
N ALA A 72 -6.11 -15.87 5.11
CA ALA A 72 -5.65 -14.93 4.09
C ALA A 72 -5.60 -13.47 4.58
N ALA A 73 -6.64 -13.04 5.30
CA ALA A 73 -6.68 -11.72 5.91
C ALA A 73 -5.60 -11.57 6.99
N GLY A 74 -5.35 -12.62 7.79
CA GLY A 74 -4.29 -12.65 8.80
C GLY A 74 -2.90 -12.46 8.19
N VAL A 75 -2.60 -13.18 7.11
CA VAL A 75 -1.32 -13.04 6.38
C VAL A 75 -1.16 -11.62 5.83
N LEU A 76 -2.21 -11.05 5.21
CA LEU A 76 -2.12 -9.67 4.72
C LEU A 76 -1.88 -8.69 5.86
N LYS A 77 -2.57 -8.79 6.99
CA LYS A 77 -2.35 -7.92 8.16
C LYS A 77 -0.89 -7.98 8.64
N THR A 78 -0.29 -9.17 8.62
CA THR A 78 1.14 -9.35 8.94
C THR A 78 2.03 -8.63 7.94
N VAL A 79 1.72 -8.69 6.64
CA VAL A 79 2.45 -7.96 5.58
C VAL A 79 2.32 -6.44 5.78
N LEU A 80 1.13 -5.94 6.11
CA LEU A 80 0.91 -4.51 6.39
C LEU A 80 1.65 -4.06 7.66
N ALA A 81 1.67 -4.89 8.69
CA ALA A 81 2.42 -4.64 9.94
C ALA A 81 3.94 -4.61 9.68
N LEU A 82 4.47 -5.50 8.82
CA LEU A 82 5.87 -5.49 8.39
C LEU A 82 6.21 -4.18 7.66
N GLY A 83 5.37 -3.76 6.71
CA GLY A 83 5.54 -2.49 6.02
C GLY A 83 5.54 -1.30 6.98
N THR A 84 4.63 -1.31 7.96
CA THR A 84 4.56 -0.28 9.00
C THR A 84 5.81 -0.28 9.87
N LEU A 85 6.32 -1.43 10.29
CA LEU A 85 7.57 -1.54 11.06
C LEU A 85 8.75 -0.93 10.30
N ILE A 86 8.89 -1.22 9.02
CA ILE A 86 9.96 -0.63 8.18
C ILE A 86 9.84 0.88 8.14
N VAL A 87 8.63 1.43 8.00
CA VAL A 87 8.37 2.87 8.03
C VAL A 87 8.72 3.49 9.39
N LEU A 88 8.37 2.85 10.50
CA LEU A 88 8.72 3.32 11.85
C LEU A 88 10.24 3.36 12.10
N ILE A 89 10.98 2.38 11.56
CA ILE A 89 12.44 2.37 11.60
C ILE A 89 13.02 3.51 10.77
N GLN A 90 12.50 3.75 9.57
CA GLN A 90 12.94 4.84 8.68
C GLN A 90 12.63 6.23 9.25
N ALA A 91 11.50 6.39 9.92
CA ALA A 91 11.04 7.67 10.47
C ALA A 91 11.97 8.25 11.54
N LYS A 92 12.79 7.43 12.21
CA LYS A 92 13.63 7.82 13.33
C LYS A 92 14.56 9.00 13.01
N GLU A 93 15.21 8.99 11.83
CA GLU A 93 16.14 10.03 11.43
C GLU A 93 15.43 11.37 11.25
N TRP A 94 14.34 11.36 10.48
CA TRP A 94 13.51 12.54 10.25
C TRP A 94 12.86 13.07 11.53
N LEU A 95 12.33 12.20 12.39
CA LEU A 95 11.73 12.58 13.69
C LEU A 95 12.74 13.09 14.72
N SER A 96 14.02 12.84 14.53
CA SER A 96 15.07 13.38 15.41
C SER A 96 15.41 14.84 15.16
N ARG A 97 14.84 15.48 14.11
CA ARG A 97 15.04 16.90 13.82
C ARG A 97 14.36 17.79 14.87
N LYS A 98 14.90 18.98 15.09
CA LYS A 98 14.37 19.93 16.09
C LYS A 98 12.92 20.37 15.82
N ASP A 99 12.50 20.39 14.57
CA ASP A 99 11.16 20.79 14.13
C ASP A 99 10.12 19.65 14.24
N THR A 100 10.54 18.40 14.36
CA THR A 100 9.65 17.23 14.39
C THR A 100 9.75 16.42 15.71
N ALA A 101 10.86 16.50 16.44
CA ALA A 101 11.12 15.67 17.63
C ALA A 101 10.04 15.78 18.71
N PHE A 102 9.45 16.95 18.91
CA PHE A 102 8.39 17.16 19.91
C PHE A 102 7.03 16.53 19.50
N LYS A 103 6.87 16.11 18.24
CA LYS A 103 5.67 15.46 17.70
C LYS A 103 5.87 13.97 17.45
N GLU A 104 6.97 13.37 17.90
CA GLU A 104 7.30 11.98 17.64
C GLU A 104 6.18 11.02 18.09
N GLY A 105 5.62 11.24 19.28
CA GLY A 105 4.51 10.44 19.82
C GLY A 105 3.24 10.54 18.97
N GLU A 106 2.89 11.76 18.54
CA GLU A 106 1.74 12.00 17.66
C GLU A 106 1.90 11.23 16.34
N PHE A 107 3.09 11.22 15.77
CA PHE A 107 3.38 10.48 14.55
C PHE A 107 3.11 8.98 14.71
N TYR A 108 3.64 8.36 15.77
CA TYR A 108 3.44 6.93 15.99
C TYR A 108 1.97 6.59 16.25
N MET A 109 1.28 7.40 17.05
CA MET A 109 -0.16 7.18 17.31
C MET A 109 -0.99 7.28 16.02
N LEU A 110 -0.72 8.25 15.15
CA LEU A 110 -1.41 8.40 13.87
C LEU A 110 -1.14 7.20 12.95
N VAL A 111 0.12 6.76 12.82
CA VAL A 111 0.49 5.60 11.99
C VAL A 111 -0.19 4.33 12.50
N LEU A 112 -0.14 4.05 13.82
CA LEU A 112 -0.76 2.86 14.41
C LEU A 112 -2.30 2.90 14.30
N SER A 113 -2.90 4.08 14.43
CA SER A 113 -4.36 4.25 14.24
C SER A 113 -4.76 3.97 12.80
N THR A 114 -3.99 4.42 11.80
CA THR A 114 -4.28 4.11 10.40
C THR A 114 -4.14 2.62 10.12
N LEU A 115 -3.12 1.95 10.69
CA LEU A 115 -2.95 0.50 10.54
C LEU A 115 -4.12 -0.27 11.18
N LEU A 116 -4.60 0.16 12.35
CA LEU A 116 -5.77 -0.45 12.99
C LEU A 116 -7.02 -0.30 12.11
N GLY A 117 -7.25 0.88 11.53
CA GLY A 117 -8.33 1.10 10.57
C GLY A 117 -8.22 0.19 9.34
N MET A 118 -7.01 -0.01 8.80
CA MET A 118 -6.77 -0.91 7.68
C MET A 118 -7.06 -2.38 8.05
N ASN A 119 -6.65 -2.83 9.24
CA ASN A 119 -6.95 -4.18 9.72
C ASN A 119 -8.46 -4.40 9.87
N MET A 120 -9.19 -3.42 10.42
CA MET A 120 -10.65 -3.47 10.51
C MET A 120 -11.31 -3.52 9.14
N MET A 121 -10.83 -2.72 8.18
CA MET A 121 -11.33 -2.72 6.80
C MET A 121 -11.13 -4.08 6.11
N VAL A 122 -9.96 -4.71 6.29
CA VAL A 122 -9.62 -6.03 5.73
C VAL A 122 -10.50 -7.14 6.29
N SER A 123 -10.91 -7.03 7.55
CA SER A 123 -11.74 -8.04 8.24
C SER A 123 -13.22 -7.69 8.30
N ALA A 124 -13.65 -6.68 7.58
CA ALA A 124 -15.06 -6.31 7.55
C ALA A 124 -15.90 -7.35 6.79
N ASN A 125 -17.02 -7.75 7.39
CA ASN A 125 -18.08 -8.55 6.76
C ASN A 125 -19.40 -7.78 6.74
N HIS A 126 -19.34 -6.48 6.96
CA HIS A 126 -20.48 -5.57 6.99
C HIS A 126 -20.03 -4.21 6.47
N PHE A 127 -20.82 -3.57 5.62
CA PHE A 127 -20.47 -2.28 5.02
C PHE A 127 -20.23 -1.18 6.05
N LEU A 128 -20.90 -1.20 7.20
CA LEU A 128 -20.66 -0.22 8.27
C LEU A 128 -19.26 -0.39 8.87
N LEU A 129 -18.85 -1.63 9.22
CA LEU A 129 -17.52 -1.87 9.78
C LEU A 129 -16.42 -1.57 8.76
N PHE A 130 -16.66 -1.91 7.48
CA PHE A 130 -15.78 -1.54 6.38
C PHE A 130 -15.59 -0.02 6.29
N PHE A 131 -16.70 0.74 6.31
CA PHE A 131 -16.68 2.21 6.24
C PHE A 131 -15.95 2.83 7.43
N LEU A 132 -16.22 2.36 8.65
CA LEU A 132 -15.51 2.82 9.85
C LEU A 132 -14.00 2.56 9.75
N GLY A 133 -13.60 1.37 9.31
CA GLY A 133 -12.20 1.01 9.08
C GLY A 133 -11.54 1.91 8.05
N LEU A 134 -12.23 2.20 6.95
CA LEU A 134 -11.75 3.09 5.88
C LEU A 134 -11.55 4.53 6.37
N GLU A 135 -12.49 5.09 7.13
CA GLU A 135 -12.37 6.45 7.67
C GLU A 135 -11.27 6.51 8.74
N MET A 136 -11.18 5.51 9.61
CA MET A 136 -10.10 5.39 10.59
C MET A 136 -8.72 5.27 9.93
N ALA A 137 -8.63 4.67 8.72
CA ALA A 137 -7.41 4.64 7.93
C ALA A 137 -7.15 5.92 7.13
N SER A 138 -8.14 6.80 6.93
CA SER A 138 -8.05 7.96 6.02
C SER A 138 -7.83 9.28 6.75
N VAL A 139 -8.57 9.53 7.82
CA VAL A 139 -8.50 10.80 8.56
C VAL A 139 -7.13 11.00 9.23
N PRO A 140 -6.58 10.03 10.01
CA PRO A 140 -5.24 10.18 10.55
C PRO A 140 -4.16 10.23 9.46
N MET A 141 -4.38 9.58 8.31
CA MET A 141 -3.48 9.67 7.17
C MET A 141 -3.40 11.09 6.60
N ALA A 142 -4.51 11.84 6.56
CA ALA A 142 -4.50 13.23 6.15
C ALA A 142 -3.64 14.10 7.09
N CYS A 143 -3.70 13.82 8.40
CA CYS A 143 -2.83 14.47 9.38
C CYS A 143 -1.35 14.14 9.16
N LEU A 144 -1.06 12.87 8.80
CA LEU A 144 0.30 12.45 8.46
C LEU A 144 0.82 13.13 7.18
N VAL A 145 0.00 13.26 6.14
CA VAL A 145 0.36 13.98 4.90
C VAL A 145 0.68 15.45 5.17
N ALA A 146 -0.08 16.10 6.08
CA ALA A 146 0.11 17.47 6.51
C ALA A 146 1.05 17.63 7.72
N PHE A 147 1.83 16.61 8.08
CA PHE A 147 2.56 16.57 9.35
C PHE A 147 3.57 17.71 9.50
N ASP A 148 4.25 18.08 8.41
CA ASP A 148 5.15 19.26 8.36
C ASP A 148 4.34 20.53 8.06
N LYS A 149 3.35 20.84 8.89
CA LYS A 149 2.36 21.90 8.68
C LYS A 149 2.94 23.31 8.39
N TYR A 150 4.17 23.56 8.77
CA TYR A 150 4.86 24.83 8.50
C TYR A 150 5.46 24.89 7.09
N ARG A 151 5.57 23.78 6.39
CA ARG A 151 5.95 23.73 4.98
C ARG A 151 4.69 23.86 4.14
N HIS A 152 4.62 24.92 3.32
CA HIS A 152 3.46 25.21 2.46
C HIS A 152 3.03 23.97 1.63
N ASN A 153 3.99 23.26 1.04
CA ASN A 153 3.72 22.10 0.20
C ASN A 153 3.06 20.94 1.00
N SER A 154 3.45 20.73 2.27
CA SER A 154 2.84 19.69 3.11
C SER A 154 1.41 20.07 3.53
N ALA A 155 1.18 21.32 3.86
CA ALA A 155 -0.17 21.83 4.20
C ALA A 155 -1.11 21.74 2.99
N GLU A 156 -0.64 22.12 1.79
CA GLU A 156 -1.39 22.00 0.54
C GLU A 156 -1.71 20.54 0.20
N ALA A 157 -0.71 19.66 0.30
CA ALA A 157 -0.88 18.23 0.05
C ALA A 157 -1.91 17.60 1.00
N GLY A 158 -1.87 17.96 2.29
CA GLY A 158 -2.86 17.51 3.28
C GLY A 158 -4.26 18.00 2.99
N ALA A 159 -4.42 19.28 2.62
CA ALA A 159 -5.71 19.84 2.24
C ALA A 159 -6.29 19.16 0.99
N LYS A 160 -5.49 18.94 -0.06
CA LYS A 160 -5.90 18.21 -1.27
C LYS A 160 -6.29 16.76 -0.95
N PHE A 161 -5.49 16.09 -0.10
CA PHE A 161 -5.77 14.72 0.30
C PHE A 161 -7.09 14.60 1.04
N ILE A 162 -7.32 15.39 2.10
CA ILE A 162 -8.53 15.27 2.93
C ILE A 162 -9.79 15.63 2.15
N LEU A 163 -9.77 16.70 1.35
CA LEU A 163 -10.93 17.12 0.56
C LEU A 163 -11.32 16.04 -0.47
N THR A 164 -10.35 15.49 -1.19
CA THR A 164 -10.62 14.45 -2.18
C THR A 164 -10.99 13.11 -1.54
N ALA A 165 -10.39 12.76 -0.39
CA ALA A 165 -10.74 11.56 0.37
C ALA A 165 -12.17 11.64 0.90
N THR A 166 -12.57 12.76 1.50
CA THR A 166 -13.93 12.96 2.02
C THR A 166 -14.98 12.94 0.89
N PHE A 167 -14.68 13.56 -0.25
CA PHE A 167 -15.56 13.49 -1.42
C PHE A 167 -15.72 12.04 -1.89
N SER A 168 -14.63 11.30 -1.98
CA SER A 168 -14.62 9.90 -2.42
C SER A 168 -15.40 9.00 -1.46
N SER A 169 -15.23 9.15 -0.15
CA SER A 169 -15.98 8.38 0.85
C SER A 169 -17.47 8.73 0.84
N GLY A 170 -17.83 9.98 0.54
CA GLY A 170 -19.21 10.40 0.33
C GLY A 170 -19.86 9.71 -0.87
N VAL A 171 -19.16 9.67 -2.01
CA VAL A 171 -19.60 8.96 -3.23
C VAL A 171 -19.77 7.46 -2.96
N MET A 172 -18.83 6.86 -2.23
CA MET A 172 -18.90 5.44 -1.85
C MET A 172 -20.07 5.16 -0.91
N SER A 173 -20.32 6.04 0.08
CA SER A 173 -21.46 5.91 1.01
C SER A 173 -22.78 5.98 0.26
N TYR A 174 -22.87 6.82 -0.77
CA TYR A 174 -24.03 6.85 -1.65
C TYR A 174 -24.22 5.52 -2.39
N GLY A 175 -23.11 4.93 -2.90
CA GLY A 175 -23.14 3.57 -3.48
C GLY A 175 -23.64 2.52 -2.50
N ILE A 176 -23.16 2.53 -1.25
CA ILE A 176 -23.61 1.62 -0.19
C ILE A 176 -25.11 1.83 0.10
N SER A 177 -25.60 3.06 0.09
CA SER A 177 -27.01 3.38 0.27
C SER A 177 -27.89 2.79 -0.84
N LEU A 178 -27.45 2.85 -2.11
CA LEU A 178 -28.14 2.24 -3.23
C LEU A 178 -28.18 0.71 -3.11
N LEU A 179 -27.08 0.09 -2.67
CA LEU A 179 -27.04 -1.36 -2.42
C LEU A 179 -27.98 -1.75 -1.27
N TYR A 180 -28.01 -0.96 -0.19
CA TYR A 180 -28.94 -1.19 0.90
C TYR A 180 -30.41 -1.07 0.46
N ALA A 181 -30.72 -0.06 -0.35
CA ALA A 181 -32.07 0.11 -0.90
C ALA A 181 -32.51 -1.07 -1.77
N ALA A 182 -31.57 -1.70 -2.49
CA ALA A 182 -31.85 -2.86 -3.34
C ALA A 182 -31.92 -4.18 -2.56
N CYS A 183 -31.03 -4.37 -1.56
CA CYS A 183 -30.84 -5.66 -0.89
C CYS A 183 -31.47 -5.74 0.52
N GLY A 184 -31.78 -4.61 1.15
CA GLY A 184 -32.36 -4.55 2.51
C GLY A 184 -31.40 -4.92 3.64
N THR A 185 -30.14 -5.20 3.35
CA THR A 185 -29.11 -5.61 4.33
C THR A 185 -27.75 -5.01 3.99
N LEU A 186 -26.87 -4.93 5.01
CA LEU A 186 -25.48 -4.45 4.87
C LEU A 186 -24.45 -5.56 5.16
N TYR A 187 -24.88 -6.77 5.56
CA TYR A 187 -23.99 -7.92 5.72
C TYR A 187 -23.56 -8.45 4.36
N PHE A 188 -22.27 -8.68 4.17
CA PHE A 188 -21.72 -9.14 2.90
C PHE A 188 -22.31 -10.47 2.45
N ASP A 189 -22.43 -11.43 3.38
CA ASP A 189 -22.99 -12.75 3.09
C ASP A 189 -24.46 -12.70 2.66
N ASP A 190 -25.24 -11.77 3.21
CA ASP A 190 -26.66 -11.65 2.89
C ASP A 190 -26.88 -10.85 1.61
N VAL A 191 -26.09 -9.77 1.40
CA VAL A 191 -26.09 -9.05 0.12
C VAL A 191 -25.73 -9.98 -1.03
N ALA A 192 -24.71 -10.82 -0.88
CA ALA A 192 -24.28 -11.77 -1.91
C ALA A 192 -25.40 -12.77 -2.33
N LYS A 193 -26.32 -13.11 -1.40
CA LYS A 193 -27.44 -14.02 -1.69
C LYS A 193 -28.59 -13.36 -2.46
N VAL A 194 -28.81 -12.06 -2.26
CA VAL A 194 -30.00 -11.36 -2.78
C VAL A 194 -29.67 -10.39 -3.94
N ILE A 195 -28.41 -10.04 -4.13
CA ILE A 195 -28.01 -9.09 -5.15
C ILE A 195 -28.24 -9.66 -6.55
N THR A 196 -28.89 -8.88 -7.40
CA THR A 196 -29.08 -9.19 -8.81
C THR A 196 -28.62 -8.02 -9.67
N ALA A 197 -28.28 -8.28 -10.92
CA ALA A 197 -27.84 -7.23 -11.86
C ALA A 197 -29.03 -6.35 -12.29
N SER A 198 -29.34 -5.35 -11.49
CA SER A 198 -30.32 -4.31 -11.79
C SER A 198 -29.60 -2.96 -12.02
N PRO A 199 -30.23 -1.99 -12.70
CA PRO A 199 -29.64 -0.65 -12.85
C PRO A 199 -29.24 -0.01 -11.51
N LEU A 200 -30.00 -0.25 -10.46
CA LEU A 200 -29.75 0.26 -9.11
C LEU A 200 -28.51 -0.37 -8.48
N THR A 201 -28.39 -1.69 -8.55
CA THR A 201 -27.23 -2.43 -7.98
C THR A 201 -25.95 -2.18 -8.78
N ILE A 202 -26.05 -2.07 -10.11
CA ILE A 202 -24.91 -1.70 -10.97
C ILE A 202 -24.42 -0.29 -10.62
N ALA A 203 -25.33 0.68 -10.49
CA ALA A 203 -24.97 2.03 -10.06
C ALA A 203 -24.32 2.02 -8.65
N GLY A 204 -24.91 1.28 -7.70
CA GLY A 204 -24.36 1.11 -6.35
C GLY A 204 -22.94 0.53 -6.36
N MET A 205 -22.72 -0.51 -7.16
CA MET A 205 -21.38 -1.10 -7.35
C MET A 205 -20.37 -0.11 -7.93
N VAL A 206 -20.74 0.65 -8.97
CA VAL A 206 -19.84 1.63 -9.62
C VAL A 206 -19.48 2.76 -8.66
N PHE A 207 -20.44 3.30 -7.91
CA PHE A 207 -20.19 4.33 -6.89
C PHE A 207 -19.33 3.78 -5.75
N PHE A 208 -19.58 2.57 -5.28
CA PHE A 208 -18.75 1.89 -4.28
C PHE A 208 -17.31 1.69 -4.79
N PHE A 209 -17.15 1.17 -6.01
CA PHE A 209 -15.85 0.97 -6.65
C PHE A 209 -15.08 2.27 -6.80
N SER A 210 -15.75 3.38 -7.14
CA SER A 210 -15.08 4.68 -7.30
C SER A 210 -14.41 5.15 -6.02
N GLY A 211 -15.03 4.92 -4.86
CA GLY A 211 -14.45 5.25 -3.56
C GLY A 211 -13.19 4.46 -3.21
N LEU A 212 -13.21 3.14 -3.40
CA LEU A 212 -12.00 2.32 -3.22
C LEU A 212 -10.98 2.55 -4.34
N GLY A 213 -11.41 2.81 -5.56
CA GLY A 213 -10.55 3.21 -6.68
C GLY A 213 -9.74 4.45 -6.37
N PHE A 214 -10.33 5.43 -5.68
CA PHE A 214 -9.61 6.58 -5.14
C PHE A 214 -8.53 6.15 -4.14
N LYS A 215 -8.86 5.32 -3.15
CA LYS A 215 -7.92 4.87 -2.12
C LYS A 215 -6.73 4.10 -2.70
N ILE A 216 -6.96 3.29 -3.73
CA ILE A 216 -5.93 2.54 -4.46
C ILE A 216 -5.18 3.44 -5.46
N SER A 217 -5.73 4.60 -5.81
CA SER A 217 -5.24 5.53 -6.84
C SER A 217 -5.39 5.00 -8.27
N LEU A 218 -6.48 4.33 -8.57
CA LEU A 218 -6.78 3.87 -9.93
C LEU A 218 -7.25 5.02 -10.82
N VAL A 219 -6.94 4.99 -12.11
CA VAL A 219 -7.46 5.95 -13.08
C VAL A 219 -8.95 5.65 -13.32
N PRO A 220 -9.84 6.66 -13.26
CA PRO A 220 -9.61 8.12 -13.23
C PRO A 220 -9.45 8.75 -11.83
N PHE A 221 -9.49 8.00 -10.76
CA PHE A 221 -9.54 8.49 -9.37
C PHE A 221 -8.16 8.84 -8.77
N HIS A 222 -7.12 9.01 -9.58
CA HIS A 222 -5.70 9.10 -9.19
C HIS A 222 -5.15 10.51 -8.97
N PHE A 223 -5.89 11.57 -9.31
CA PHE A 223 -5.39 12.96 -9.38
C PHE A 223 -4.74 13.48 -8.09
N TRP A 224 -5.20 13.02 -6.94
CA TRP A 224 -4.67 13.41 -5.64
C TRP A 224 -3.25 12.89 -5.37
N THR A 225 -2.87 11.76 -5.99
CA THR A 225 -1.71 10.96 -5.62
C THR A 225 -0.40 11.70 -5.86
N ALA A 226 -0.23 12.32 -7.02
CA ALA A 226 1.00 13.00 -7.38
C ALA A 226 1.30 14.19 -6.45
N ASP A 227 0.29 15.02 -6.17
CA ASP A 227 0.43 16.21 -5.34
C ASP A 227 0.61 15.83 -3.86
N SER A 228 -0.14 14.84 -3.36
CA SER A 228 0.01 14.35 -1.99
C SER A 228 1.37 13.71 -1.73
N TYR A 229 1.90 12.91 -2.68
CA TYR A 229 3.23 12.29 -2.53
C TYR A 229 4.35 13.32 -2.58
N GLN A 230 4.24 14.30 -3.44
CA GLN A 230 5.24 15.35 -3.56
C GLN A 230 5.33 16.23 -2.31
N GLY A 231 4.17 16.60 -1.73
CA GLY A 231 4.13 17.52 -0.59
C GLY A 231 4.27 16.84 0.78
N ALA A 232 3.88 15.57 0.94
CA ALA A 232 3.99 14.85 2.21
C ALA A 232 5.46 14.62 2.61
N PRO A 233 5.77 14.43 3.91
CA PRO A 233 7.07 13.93 4.35
C PRO A 233 7.39 12.61 3.66
N THR A 234 8.64 12.39 3.24
CA THR A 234 9.03 11.25 2.40
C THR A 234 8.73 9.89 3.04
N THR A 235 8.91 9.77 4.37
CA THR A 235 8.56 8.56 5.12
C THR A 235 7.05 8.29 5.09
N VAL A 236 6.22 9.34 5.21
CA VAL A 236 4.76 9.24 5.10
C VAL A 236 4.35 8.85 3.68
N THR A 237 5.03 9.39 2.66
CA THR A 237 4.80 9.01 1.26
C THR A 237 5.06 7.52 1.05
N GLY A 238 6.14 6.97 1.61
CA GLY A 238 6.42 5.54 1.59
C GLY A 238 5.28 4.71 2.20
N TYR A 239 4.82 5.09 3.39
CA TYR A 239 3.70 4.43 4.08
C TYR A 239 2.41 4.46 3.28
N LEU A 240 2.03 5.64 2.79
CA LEU A 240 0.82 5.84 1.99
C LEU A 240 0.84 5.06 0.67
N SER A 241 2.02 4.96 0.05
CA SER A 241 2.19 4.31 -1.27
C SER A 241 2.00 2.80 -1.23
N VAL A 242 2.27 2.16 -0.10
CA VAL A 242 2.33 0.70 -0.01
C VAL A 242 1.28 0.15 0.93
N VAL A 243 1.34 0.51 2.22
CA VAL A 243 0.51 -0.10 3.27
C VAL A 243 -0.96 0.23 3.05
N SER A 244 -1.27 1.51 2.82
CA SER A 244 -2.64 1.97 2.59
C SER A 244 -3.23 1.37 1.30
N LYS A 245 -2.46 1.34 0.21
CA LYS A 245 -2.93 0.78 -1.06
C LYS A 245 -3.08 -0.73 -1.01
N GLY A 246 -2.15 -1.43 -0.38
CA GLY A 246 -2.21 -2.88 -0.21
C GLY A 246 -3.47 -3.34 0.53
N ALA A 247 -3.79 -2.66 1.63
CA ALA A 247 -5.01 -2.91 2.39
C ALA A 247 -6.27 -2.67 1.54
N ALA A 248 -6.34 -1.53 0.85
CA ALA A 248 -7.50 -1.19 0.02
C ALA A 248 -7.68 -2.14 -1.17
N ALA A 249 -6.59 -2.54 -1.83
CA ALA A 249 -6.63 -3.46 -2.97
C ALA A 249 -7.12 -4.86 -2.56
N PHE A 250 -6.62 -5.38 -1.44
CA PHE A 250 -7.09 -6.67 -0.91
C PHE A 250 -8.57 -6.61 -0.52
N THR A 251 -8.97 -5.55 0.16
CA THR A 251 -10.37 -5.39 0.57
C THR A 251 -11.30 -5.29 -0.63
N LEU A 252 -10.89 -4.55 -1.68
CA LEU A 252 -11.66 -4.50 -2.93
C LEU A 252 -11.74 -5.88 -3.58
N CYS A 253 -10.64 -6.63 -3.64
CA CYS A 253 -10.61 -8.00 -4.13
C CYS A 253 -11.62 -8.88 -3.37
N ALA A 254 -11.53 -8.88 -2.03
CA ALA A 254 -12.41 -9.69 -1.18
C ALA A 254 -13.89 -9.33 -1.36
N ILE A 255 -14.23 -8.04 -1.45
CA ILE A 255 -15.63 -7.60 -1.65
C ILE A 255 -16.12 -7.96 -3.06
N LEU A 256 -15.31 -7.78 -4.11
CA LEU A 256 -15.70 -8.16 -5.47
C LEU A 256 -15.96 -9.67 -5.58
N MET A 257 -15.09 -10.49 -5.00
CA MET A 257 -15.20 -11.94 -5.03
C MET A 257 -16.31 -12.48 -4.12
N LYS A 258 -16.66 -11.79 -3.05
CA LYS A 258 -17.67 -12.23 -2.07
C LYS A 258 -19.04 -11.62 -2.34
N VAL A 259 -19.12 -10.29 -2.31
CA VAL A 259 -20.40 -9.55 -2.38
C VAL A 259 -20.91 -9.45 -3.81
N PHE A 260 -20.01 -9.10 -4.75
CA PHE A 260 -20.38 -8.88 -6.14
C PHE A 260 -20.13 -10.08 -7.05
N GLN A 261 -19.95 -11.27 -6.50
CA GLN A 261 -19.79 -12.51 -7.28
C GLN A 261 -20.93 -12.73 -8.29
N PRO A 262 -22.23 -12.49 -7.96
CA PRO A 262 -23.30 -12.63 -8.95
C PRO A 262 -23.24 -11.62 -10.11
N MET A 263 -22.41 -10.59 -9.98
CA MET A 263 -22.24 -9.51 -10.96
C MET A 263 -20.84 -9.53 -11.62
N VAL A 264 -20.19 -10.68 -11.66
CA VAL A 264 -18.81 -10.84 -12.14
C VAL A 264 -18.59 -10.27 -13.54
N GLU A 265 -19.52 -10.44 -14.45
CA GLU A 265 -19.42 -9.92 -15.82
C GLU A 265 -19.31 -8.40 -15.88
N TYR A 266 -20.01 -7.68 -14.99
CA TYR A 266 -20.03 -6.21 -14.97
C TYR A 266 -18.76 -5.63 -14.35
N TRP A 267 -18.33 -6.13 -13.17
CA TRP A 267 -17.15 -5.58 -12.54
C TRP A 267 -15.84 -6.00 -13.22
N THR A 268 -15.83 -7.15 -13.91
CA THR A 268 -14.67 -7.57 -14.72
C THR A 268 -14.42 -6.61 -15.88
N VAL A 269 -15.47 -6.22 -16.61
CA VAL A 269 -15.37 -5.21 -17.70
C VAL A 269 -14.88 -3.87 -17.15
N LEU A 270 -15.42 -3.43 -15.99
CA LEU A 270 -14.97 -2.21 -15.35
C LEU A 270 -13.47 -2.28 -14.99
N LEU A 271 -13.02 -3.41 -14.44
CA LEU A 271 -11.60 -3.63 -14.10
C LEU A 271 -10.71 -3.60 -15.33
N TYR A 272 -11.09 -4.22 -16.44
CA TYR A 272 -10.29 -4.18 -17.68
C TYR A 272 -10.00 -2.74 -18.10
N ILE A 273 -11.02 -1.89 -18.13
CA ILE A 273 -10.91 -0.49 -18.53
C ILE A 273 -9.99 0.25 -17.54
N VAL A 274 -10.26 0.14 -16.25
CA VAL A 274 -9.53 0.86 -15.19
C VAL A 274 -8.06 0.42 -15.12
N ILE A 275 -7.77 -0.88 -15.28
CA ILE A 275 -6.40 -1.40 -15.26
C ILE A 275 -5.62 -0.87 -16.45
N VAL A 276 -6.14 -1.01 -17.66
CA VAL A 276 -5.46 -0.55 -18.90
C VAL A 276 -5.18 0.95 -18.81
N LEU A 277 -6.16 1.74 -18.39
CA LEU A 277 -5.97 3.19 -18.21
C LEU A 277 -4.93 3.49 -17.13
N SER A 278 -4.96 2.78 -15.98
CA SER A 278 -4.04 3.04 -14.87
C SER A 278 -2.59 2.74 -15.25
N ILE A 279 -2.31 1.57 -15.84
CA ILE A 279 -0.94 1.21 -16.20
C ILE A 279 -0.40 2.08 -17.34
N THR A 280 -1.24 2.42 -18.34
CA THR A 280 -0.80 3.17 -19.53
C THR A 280 -0.60 4.65 -19.21
N ILE A 281 -1.60 5.30 -18.62
CA ILE A 281 -1.55 6.74 -18.30
C ILE A 281 -0.44 7.02 -17.30
N ALA A 282 -0.36 6.23 -16.23
CA ALA A 282 0.66 6.42 -15.22
C ALA A 282 2.07 6.26 -15.77
N ASN A 283 2.33 5.27 -16.62
CA ASN A 283 3.65 5.07 -17.23
C ASN A 283 4.04 6.23 -18.15
N LEU A 284 3.11 6.76 -18.94
CA LEU A 284 3.35 7.91 -19.81
C LEU A 284 3.68 9.18 -19.01
N PHE A 285 2.96 9.41 -17.91
CA PHE A 285 3.21 10.55 -17.03
C PHE A 285 4.51 10.40 -16.24
N ALA A 286 4.86 9.18 -15.80
CA ALA A 286 6.10 8.92 -15.07
C ALA A 286 7.36 9.34 -15.86
N ILE A 287 7.38 9.10 -17.17
CA ILE A 287 8.54 9.42 -18.05
C ILE A 287 8.89 10.91 -18.01
N ARG A 288 7.91 11.79 -17.79
CA ARG A 288 8.09 13.25 -17.85
C ARG A 288 8.36 13.90 -16.50
N GLN A 289 8.38 13.14 -15.41
CA GLN A 289 8.61 13.72 -14.08
C GLN A 289 10.08 13.99 -13.83
N SER A 290 10.37 15.16 -13.27
CA SER A 290 11.71 15.55 -12.78
C SER A 290 11.84 15.40 -11.26
N ASP A 291 10.75 15.57 -10.53
CA ASP A 291 10.68 15.33 -9.08
C ASP A 291 10.53 13.84 -8.78
N LEU A 292 11.42 13.28 -7.96
CA LEU A 292 11.48 11.83 -7.73
C LEU A 292 10.31 11.31 -6.91
N LYS A 293 9.75 12.11 -5.98
CA LYS A 293 8.54 11.72 -5.22
C LYS A 293 7.31 11.71 -6.12
N ARG A 294 7.20 12.69 -7.01
CA ARG A 294 6.13 12.74 -8.01
C ARG A 294 6.27 11.62 -9.05
N PHE A 295 7.49 11.31 -9.44
CA PHE A 295 7.81 10.14 -10.27
C PHE A 295 7.35 8.84 -9.60
N MET A 296 7.68 8.63 -8.32
CA MET A 296 7.25 7.47 -7.55
C MET A 296 5.72 7.42 -7.35
N ALA A 297 5.03 8.56 -7.36
CA ALA A 297 3.57 8.60 -7.34
C ALA A 297 2.97 7.97 -8.61
N PHE A 298 3.43 8.35 -9.79
CA PHE A 298 2.97 7.75 -11.05
C PHE A 298 3.40 6.28 -11.17
N SER A 299 4.61 5.94 -10.74
CA SER A 299 5.02 4.54 -10.58
C SER A 299 4.03 3.76 -9.71
N SER A 300 3.63 4.31 -8.56
CA SER A 300 2.68 3.71 -7.63
C SER A 300 1.27 3.54 -8.21
N ILE A 301 0.80 4.45 -9.08
CA ILE A 301 -0.47 4.31 -9.82
C ILE A 301 -0.38 3.15 -10.81
N SER A 302 0.73 3.02 -11.53
CA SER A 302 0.98 1.90 -12.42
C SER A 302 1.01 0.56 -11.66
N GLN A 303 1.72 0.50 -10.53
CA GLN A 303 1.79 -0.70 -9.68
C GLN A 303 0.41 -1.08 -9.12
N ALA A 304 -0.44 -0.10 -8.79
CA ALA A 304 -1.83 -0.35 -8.38
C ALA A 304 -2.63 -1.04 -9.51
N GLY A 305 -2.43 -0.65 -10.76
CA GLY A 305 -3.01 -1.33 -11.92
C GLY A 305 -2.58 -2.79 -12.02
N TYR A 306 -1.28 -3.10 -11.80
CA TYR A 306 -0.79 -4.48 -11.78
C TYR A 306 -1.37 -5.29 -10.61
N ILE A 307 -1.50 -4.70 -9.41
CA ILE A 307 -2.13 -5.37 -8.28
C ILE A 307 -3.58 -5.76 -8.62
N MET A 308 -4.32 -4.85 -9.23
CA MET A 308 -5.71 -5.11 -9.61
C MET A 308 -5.86 -6.13 -10.74
N LEU A 309 -4.83 -6.34 -11.54
CA LEU A 309 -4.83 -7.37 -12.59
C LEU A 309 -5.00 -8.78 -11.99
N ALA A 310 -4.47 -9.03 -10.80
CA ALA A 310 -4.66 -10.31 -10.10
C ALA A 310 -6.15 -10.62 -9.84
N VAL A 311 -6.98 -9.59 -9.62
CA VAL A 311 -8.39 -9.73 -9.25
C VAL A 311 -9.24 -10.31 -10.38
N ILE A 312 -8.83 -10.09 -11.64
CA ILE A 312 -9.55 -10.54 -12.85
C ILE A 312 -9.79 -12.06 -12.83
N GLY A 313 -8.83 -12.83 -12.34
CA GLY A 313 -8.92 -14.30 -12.33
C GLY A 313 -9.97 -14.87 -11.36
N ASN A 314 -10.49 -14.06 -10.45
CA ASN A 314 -11.60 -14.41 -9.54
C ASN A 314 -11.42 -15.80 -8.86
N SER A 315 -10.23 -16.05 -8.30
CA SER A 315 -9.85 -17.34 -7.75
C SER A 315 -9.00 -17.18 -6.48
N THR A 316 -8.73 -18.27 -5.76
CA THR A 316 -7.80 -18.27 -4.63
C THR A 316 -6.39 -17.86 -5.06
N LEU A 317 -5.99 -18.19 -6.29
CA LEU A 317 -4.74 -17.73 -6.88
C LEU A 317 -4.70 -16.19 -7.01
N SER A 318 -5.83 -15.53 -7.21
CA SER A 318 -5.95 -14.07 -7.24
C SER A 318 -5.58 -13.46 -5.88
N ILE A 319 -6.11 -14.00 -4.79
CA ILE A 319 -5.81 -13.55 -3.42
C ILE A 319 -4.34 -13.79 -3.08
N THR A 320 -3.80 -14.97 -3.43
CA THR A 320 -2.40 -15.34 -3.21
C THR A 320 -1.46 -14.39 -3.95
N SER A 321 -1.69 -14.20 -5.26
CA SER A 321 -0.86 -13.37 -6.12
C SER A 321 -0.90 -11.89 -5.73
N LEU A 322 -2.08 -11.38 -5.35
CA LEU A 322 -2.26 -10.03 -4.84
C LEU A 322 -1.47 -9.82 -3.55
N THR A 323 -1.64 -10.72 -2.56
CA THR A 323 -0.96 -10.62 -1.26
C THR A 323 0.55 -10.72 -1.42
N TYR A 324 1.04 -11.64 -2.25
CA TYR A 324 2.46 -11.76 -2.56
C TYR A 324 2.99 -10.50 -3.25
N TYR A 325 2.23 -9.94 -4.22
CA TYR A 325 2.63 -8.69 -4.87
C TYR A 325 2.75 -7.53 -3.89
N VAL A 326 1.78 -7.39 -2.97
CA VAL A 326 1.83 -6.36 -1.92
C VAL A 326 3.07 -6.52 -1.06
N LEU A 327 3.43 -7.75 -0.65
CA LEU A 327 4.64 -8.03 0.13
C LEU A 327 5.92 -7.57 -0.60
N ILE A 328 6.06 -7.94 -1.88
CA ILE A 328 7.22 -7.54 -2.68
C ILE A 328 7.25 -6.03 -2.90
N TYR A 329 6.08 -5.43 -3.13
CA TYR A 329 5.97 -3.99 -3.29
C TYR A 329 6.34 -3.24 -2.00
N VAL A 330 6.00 -3.78 -0.81
CA VAL A 330 6.43 -3.24 0.49
C VAL A 330 7.96 -3.12 0.53
N VAL A 331 8.69 -4.21 0.32
CA VAL A 331 10.15 -4.20 0.48
C VAL A 331 10.85 -3.39 -0.61
N ALA A 332 10.41 -3.47 -1.86
CA ALA A 332 11.05 -2.75 -2.96
C ALA A 332 10.78 -1.23 -2.90
N ASN A 333 9.54 -0.83 -2.69
CA ASN A 333 9.16 0.57 -2.73
C ASN A 333 9.65 1.33 -1.48
N LEU A 334 9.58 0.72 -0.29
CA LEU A 334 10.11 1.34 0.93
C LEU A 334 11.64 1.45 0.89
N SER A 335 12.36 0.56 0.19
CA SER A 335 13.80 0.72 -0.06
C SER A 335 14.08 1.99 -0.87
N VAL A 336 13.31 2.25 -1.93
CA VAL A 336 13.45 3.47 -2.74
C VAL A 336 13.18 4.71 -1.89
N PHE A 337 12.09 4.74 -1.12
CA PHE A 337 11.75 5.88 -0.27
C PHE A 337 12.74 6.11 0.88
N ALA A 338 13.35 5.05 1.43
CA ALA A 338 14.42 5.19 2.43
C ALA A 338 15.65 5.92 1.86
N ILE A 339 16.02 5.63 0.62
CA ILE A 339 17.14 6.29 -0.04
C ILE A 339 16.77 7.73 -0.40
N ILE A 340 15.55 7.96 -0.92
CA ILE A 340 15.08 9.33 -1.22
C ILE A 340 15.07 10.17 0.05
N SER A 341 14.56 9.66 1.17
CA SER A 341 14.55 10.35 2.46
C SER A 341 15.97 10.69 2.93
N SER A 342 16.89 9.75 2.84
CA SER A 342 18.28 9.96 3.24
C SER A 342 18.99 11.01 2.36
N VAL A 343 18.72 11.03 1.07
CA VAL A 343 19.25 12.05 0.14
C VAL A 343 18.62 13.42 0.42
N GLU A 344 17.29 13.47 0.60
CA GLU A 344 16.56 14.70 0.92
C GLU A 344 17.13 15.38 2.16
N GLU A 345 17.49 14.61 3.20
CA GLU A 345 18.05 15.12 4.44
C GLU A 345 19.43 15.74 4.28
N HIS A 346 20.25 15.18 3.39
CA HIS A 346 21.61 15.63 3.15
C HIS A 346 21.76 16.60 1.98
N ASN A 347 20.69 16.86 1.23
CA ASN A 347 20.67 17.72 0.05
C ASN A 347 19.75 18.96 0.21
N GLY A 348 19.61 19.48 1.42
CA GLY A 348 18.82 20.68 1.68
C GLY A 348 17.32 20.57 1.33
N GLY A 349 16.76 19.36 1.34
CA GLY A 349 15.34 19.09 1.06
C GLY A 349 14.99 18.93 -0.43
N THR A 350 15.98 18.83 -1.32
CA THR A 350 15.76 18.69 -2.76
C THR A 350 15.64 17.22 -3.16
N VAL A 351 14.62 16.89 -3.95
CA VAL A 351 14.34 15.53 -4.44
C VAL A 351 14.28 15.45 -5.97
N GLN A 352 14.99 16.35 -6.65
CA GLN A 352 15.05 16.39 -8.11
C GLN A 352 15.90 15.24 -8.66
N MET A 353 15.47 14.64 -9.78
CA MET A 353 16.18 13.52 -10.41
C MET A 353 17.61 13.91 -10.84
N ASP A 354 17.82 15.15 -11.27
CA ASP A 354 19.14 15.63 -11.69
C ASP A 354 20.14 15.73 -10.53
N SER A 355 19.66 15.84 -9.28
CA SER A 355 20.51 15.76 -8.09
C SER A 355 21.22 14.40 -7.94
N TYR A 356 20.67 13.35 -8.56
CA TYR A 356 21.25 12.01 -8.54
C TYR A 356 22.30 11.78 -9.64
N ASN A 357 22.61 12.78 -10.48
CA ASN A 357 23.63 12.65 -11.51
C ASN A 357 25.00 12.38 -10.87
N GLY A 358 25.63 11.26 -11.26
CA GLY A 358 26.92 10.84 -10.71
C GLY A 358 26.90 10.32 -9.27
N PHE A 359 25.74 10.05 -8.69
CA PHE A 359 25.56 9.60 -7.30
C PHE A 359 26.39 8.37 -6.92
N TYR A 360 26.66 7.48 -7.88
CA TYR A 360 27.50 6.31 -7.67
C TYR A 360 28.94 6.67 -7.26
N LYS A 361 29.48 7.78 -7.75
CA LYS A 361 30.87 8.20 -7.43
C LYS A 361 31.03 8.63 -5.98
N THR A 362 29.99 9.22 -5.39
CA THR A 362 30.02 9.75 -4.02
C THR A 362 29.44 8.79 -3.00
N ASN A 363 28.34 8.09 -3.36
CA ASN A 363 27.58 7.19 -2.47
C ASN A 363 27.31 5.85 -3.14
N PRO A 364 28.34 5.03 -3.46
CA PRO A 364 28.19 3.81 -4.28
C PRO A 364 27.25 2.76 -3.68
N ARG A 365 27.23 2.62 -2.35
CA ARG A 365 26.37 1.65 -1.66
C ARG A 365 24.89 2.00 -1.82
N LEU A 366 24.51 3.27 -1.61
CA LEU A 366 23.14 3.72 -1.78
C LEU A 366 22.67 3.65 -3.23
N ALA A 367 23.55 4.02 -4.19
CA ALA A 367 23.26 3.92 -5.62
C ALA A 367 23.01 2.46 -6.03
N PHE A 368 23.79 1.50 -5.50
CA PHE A 368 23.60 0.08 -5.76
C PHE A 368 22.29 -0.43 -5.18
N LEU A 369 21.96 -0.12 -3.91
CA LEU A 369 20.70 -0.52 -3.27
C LEU A 369 19.47 0.08 -3.97
N MET A 370 19.57 1.36 -4.42
CA MET A 370 18.52 1.99 -5.22
C MET A 370 18.29 1.23 -6.53
N THR A 371 19.38 0.83 -7.20
CA THR A 371 19.29 0.06 -8.45
C THR A 371 18.63 -1.29 -8.24
N LEU A 372 18.97 -2.02 -7.17
CA LEU A 372 18.32 -3.29 -6.82
C LEU A 372 16.81 -3.13 -6.62
N ALA A 373 16.42 -2.10 -5.88
CA ALA A 373 15.01 -1.82 -5.62
C ALA A 373 14.26 -1.45 -6.91
N LEU A 374 14.84 -0.61 -7.76
CA LEU A 374 14.27 -0.22 -9.05
C LEU A 374 14.17 -1.40 -10.03
N PHE A 375 15.16 -2.30 -10.04
CA PHE A 375 15.13 -3.52 -10.85
C PHE A 375 14.02 -4.47 -10.38
N SER A 376 13.82 -4.59 -9.07
CA SER A 376 12.70 -5.34 -8.53
C SER A 376 11.36 -4.74 -8.96
N LEU A 377 11.16 -3.42 -8.82
CA LEU A 377 9.93 -2.74 -9.29
C LEU A 377 9.73 -2.89 -10.80
N GLY A 378 10.81 -2.85 -11.58
CA GLY A 378 10.80 -3.09 -13.02
C GLY A 378 10.43 -4.52 -13.40
N GLY A 379 10.70 -5.50 -12.52
CA GLY A 379 10.45 -6.91 -12.78
C GLY A 379 11.60 -7.61 -13.49
N ILE A 380 12.85 -7.21 -13.20
CA ILE A 380 14.06 -7.83 -13.78
C ILE A 380 14.42 -9.09 -12.97
N PRO A 381 14.67 -10.27 -13.62
CA PRO A 381 15.23 -11.42 -12.92
C PRO A 381 16.64 -11.12 -12.36
N PRO A 382 17.04 -11.70 -11.23
CA PRO A 382 16.40 -12.70 -10.40
C PRO A 382 15.60 -12.12 -9.21
N PHE A 383 15.26 -10.83 -9.23
CA PHE A 383 14.62 -10.16 -8.09
C PHE A 383 13.15 -10.52 -7.93
N ALA A 384 12.64 -10.41 -6.71
CA ALA A 384 11.29 -10.80 -6.33
C ALA A 384 10.18 -10.15 -7.16
N GLY A 385 10.38 -8.93 -7.67
CA GLY A 385 9.42 -8.22 -8.50
C GLY A 385 9.08 -8.90 -9.82
N MET A 386 9.99 -9.68 -10.40
CA MET A 386 9.72 -10.50 -11.59
C MET A 386 8.66 -11.56 -11.27
N PHE A 387 8.86 -12.29 -10.18
CA PHE A 387 7.94 -13.35 -9.77
C PHE A 387 6.57 -12.80 -9.38
N SER A 388 6.52 -11.66 -8.68
CA SER A 388 5.25 -11.03 -8.33
C SER A 388 4.43 -10.65 -9.56
N LYS A 389 5.04 -10.07 -10.59
CA LYS A 389 4.37 -9.78 -11.87
C LYS A 389 3.94 -11.04 -12.59
N PHE A 390 4.80 -12.06 -12.62
CA PHE A 390 4.50 -13.33 -13.25
C PHE A 390 3.25 -13.99 -12.64
N PHE A 391 3.19 -14.07 -11.30
CA PHE A 391 2.03 -14.66 -10.62
C PHE A 391 0.74 -13.88 -10.84
N VAL A 392 0.82 -12.55 -10.90
CA VAL A 392 -0.34 -11.71 -11.20
C VAL A 392 -0.85 -11.93 -12.63
N PHE A 393 0.05 -12.06 -13.61
CA PHE A 393 -0.32 -12.39 -14.98
C PHE A 393 -0.94 -13.79 -15.09
N MET A 394 -0.37 -14.77 -14.39
CA MET A 394 -0.94 -16.11 -14.32
C MET A 394 -2.33 -16.10 -13.67
N ALA A 395 -2.49 -15.36 -12.57
CA ALA A 395 -3.79 -15.24 -11.91
C ALA A 395 -4.85 -14.61 -12.84
N ALA A 396 -4.48 -13.59 -13.60
CA ALA A 396 -5.41 -12.88 -14.48
C ALA A 396 -5.99 -13.76 -15.62
N VAL A 397 -5.21 -14.74 -16.10
CA VAL A 397 -5.65 -15.68 -17.15
C VAL A 397 -6.11 -17.03 -16.62
N HIS A 398 -6.03 -17.23 -15.30
CA HIS A 398 -6.40 -18.49 -14.67
C HIS A 398 -7.88 -18.80 -14.89
N GLY A 399 -8.17 -19.92 -15.57
CA GLY A 399 -9.54 -20.29 -15.91
C GLY A 399 -10.20 -19.47 -17.02
N ALA A 400 -9.49 -18.51 -17.61
CA ALA A 400 -10.02 -17.72 -18.74
C ALA A 400 -10.03 -18.56 -20.04
N ASP A 401 -11.22 -18.72 -20.63
CA ASP A 401 -11.35 -19.35 -21.94
C ASP A 401 -11.22 -18.30 -23.05
N ILE A 402 -10.19 -18.44 -23.88
CA ILE A 402 -9.91 -17.52 -24.99
C ILE A 402 -11.04 -17.46 -26.03
N HIS A 403 -11.89 -18.46 -26.10
CA HIS A 403 -13.04 -18.50 -27.00
C HIS A 403 -14.24 -17.69 -26.50
N THR A 404 -14.25 -17.31 -25.23
CA THR A 404 -15.25 -16.39 -24.69
C THR A 404 -14.80 -14.94 -24.83
N THR A 405 -15.76 -14.01 -24.99
CA THR A 405 -15.46 -12.58 -25.12
C THR A 405 -14.67 -12.06 -23.90
N LEU A 406 -15.09 -12.39 -22.68
CA LEU A 406 -14.43 -11.96 -21.45
C LEU A 406 -13.04 -12.58 -21.31
N GLY A 407 -12.88 -13.86 -21.63
CA GLY A 407 -11.58 -14.52 -21.61
C GLY A 407 -10.60 -13.93 -22.62
N ALA A 408 -11.03 -13.68 -23.86
CA ALA A 408 -10.20 -13.00 -24.87
C ALA A 408 -9.75 -11.61 -24.40
N TRP A 409 -10.62 -10.84 -23.75
CA TRP A 409 -10.28 -9.56 -23.14
C TRP A 409 -9.25 -9.70 -22.00
N ALA A 410 -9.32 -10.76 -21.17
CA ALA A 410 -8.33 -11.01 -20.14
C ALA A 410 -6.92 -11.17 -20.73
N TYR A 411 -6.77 -11.99 -21.80
CA TYR A 411 -5.49 -12.12 -22.52
C TYR A 411 -5.03 -10.80 -23.15
N GLY A 412 -5.96 -10.02 -23.71
CA GLY A 412 -5.68 -8.70 -24.27
C GLY A 412 -5.14 -7.71 -23.20
N VAL A 413 -5.76 -7.67 -22.03
CA VAL A 413 -5.32 -6.82 -20.91
C VAL A 413 -3.95 -7.27 -20.39
N VAL A 414 -3.70 -8.58 -20.27
CA VAL A 414 -2.37 -9.10 -19.89
C VAL A 414 -1.32 -8.74 -20.94
N PHE A 415 -1.62 -8.82 -22.23
CA PHE A 415 -0.71 -8.40 -23.28
C PHE A 415 -0.36 -6.90 -23.16
N ILE A 416 -1.37 -6.04 -22.97
CA ILE A 416 -1.15 -4.59 -22.73
C ILE A 416 -0.31 -4.37 -21.47
N ALA A 417 -0.53 -5.14 -20.40
CA ALA A 417 0.25 -5.07 -19.18
C ALA A 417 1.71 -5.48 -19.39
N LEU A 418 1.98 -6.50 -20.21
CA LEU A 418 3.34 -6.88 -20.59
C LEU A 418 4.07 -5.77 -21.34
N VAL A 419 3.43 -5.15 -22.33
CA VAL A 419 3.99 -3.99 -23.04
C VAL A 419 4.29 -2.84 -22.07
N ASN A 420 3.35 -2.54 -21.17
CA ASN A 420 3.52 -1.51 -20.15
C ASN A 420 4.63 -1.86 -19.12
N THR A 421 4.92 -3.13 -18.89
CA THR A 421 6.07 -3.55 -18.07
C THR A 421 7.39 -3.11 -18.71
N VAL A 422 7.52 -3.25 -20.03
CA VAL A 422 8.70 -2.77 -20.75
C VAL A 422 8.82 -1.25 -20.69
N ILE A 423 7.71 -0.52 -20.81
CA ILE A 423 7.69 0.94 -20.64
C ILE A 423 8.10 1.32 -19.22
N SER A 424 7.62 0.58 -18.20
CA SER A 424 7.98 0.85 -16.81
C SER A 424 9.48 0.62 -16.55
N LEU A 425 10.06 -0.39 -17.15
CA LEU A 425 11.49 -0.64 -17.07
C LEU A 425 12.30 0.54 -17.62
N TYR A 426 11.87 1.11 -18.75
CA TYR A 426 12.56 2.25 -19.35
C TYR A 426 12.69 3.42 -18.38
N TYR A 427 11.61 3.84 -17.71
CA TYR A 427 11.70 5.00 -16.83
C TYR A 427 12.45 4.70 -15.51
N TYR A 428 12.43 3.47 -14.99
CA TYR A 428 13.31 3.11 -13.87
C TYR A 428 14.80 3.16 -14.27
N LEU A 429 15.12 2.73 -15.49
CA LEU A 429 16.48 2.84 -16.03
C LEU A 429 16.95 4.29 -16.23
N LEU A 430 16.06 5.27 -16.39
CA LEU A 430 16.45 6.67 -16.42
C LEU A 430 17.09 7.13 -15.11
N ILE A 431 16.59 6.66 -13.95
CA ILE A 431 17.18 6.95 -12.63
C ILE A 431 18.54 6.27 -12.53
N VAL A 432 18.65 5.00 -12.92
CA VAL A 432 19.92 4.26 -12.93
C VAL A 432 20.93 4.96 -13.83
N LYS A 433 20.51 5.40 -15.02
CA LYS A 433 21.33 6.19 -15.93
C LYS A 433 21.82 7.50 -15.30
N ALA A 434 20.96 8.19 -14.56
CA ALA A 434 21.36 9.41 -13.84
C ALA A 434 22.45 9.10 -12.81
N MET A 435 22.29 8.05 -12.02
CA MET A 435 23.23 7.69 -10.96
C MET A 435 24.59 7.22 -11.47
N PHE A 436 24.65 6.44 -12.54
CA PHE A 436 25.87 5.75 -12.98
C PHE A 436 26.54 6.38 -14.21
N ILE A 437 25.77 6.98 -15.13
CA ILE A 437 26.27 7.40 -16.44
C ILE A 437 26.36 8.92 -16.57
N LYS A 438 25.31 9.65 -16.11
CA LYS A 438 25.33 11.11 -16.21
C LYS A 438 26.42 11.73 -15.32
N HIS A 439 27.07 12.76 -15.83
CA HIS A 439 28.03 13.56 -15.07
C HIS A 439 27.31 14.73 -14.38
N SER A 440 27.81 15.14 -13.22
CA SER A 440 27.41 16.36 -12.53
C SER A 440 28.66 17.17 -12.18
N ASP A 441 28.63 18.45 -12.44
CA ASP A 441 29.69 19.38 -12.03
C ASP A 441 29.63 19.66 -10.53
N SER A 442 28.46 19.44 -9.90
CA SER A 442 28.24 19.58 -8.46
C SER A 442 27.57 18.31 -7.92
N PRO A 443 28.30 17.18 -7.81
CA PRO A 443 27.70 15.94 -7.32
C PRO A 443 27.32 16.06 -5.84
N LEU A 444 26.30 15.28 -5.41
CA LEU A 444 25.92 15.18 -4.00
C LEU A 444 27.15 14.83 -3.15
N PRO A 445 27.34 15.46 -1.99
CA PRO A 445 28.45 15.13 -1.10
C PRO A 445 28.34 13.67 -0.62
N THR A 446 29.50 13.11 -0.25
CA THR A 446 29.50 11.81 0.44
C THR A 446 28.96 11.97 1.84
N PHE A 447 27.95 11.18 2.20
CA PHE A 447 27.35 11.19 3.53
C PHE A 447 27.17 9.77 4.07
N GLN A 448 26.98 9.65 5.38
CA GLN A 448 26.68 8.39 6.03
C GLN A 448 25.23 8.40 6.49
N SER A 449 24.44 7.46 5.96
CA SER A 449 23.06 7.26 6.42
C SER A 449 23.03 6.84 7.88
N ALA A 450 21.97 7.22 8.60
CA ALA A 450 21.73 6.80 9.97
C ALA A 450 21.66 5.27 10.12
N CYS A 451 21.91 4.78 11.33
CA CYS A 451 21.85 3.35 11.61
C CYS A 451 20.45 2.76 11.36
N SER A 452 19.39 3.51 11.66
CA SER A 452 18.00 3.14 11.39
C SER A 452 17.73 2.98 9.89
N THR A 453 18.19 3.92 9.06
CA THR A 453 18.06 3.83 7.60
C THR A 453 18.82 2.63 7.04
N LYS A 454 20.05 2.35 7.55
CA LYS A 454 20.82 1.17 7.16
C LYS A 454 20.09 -0.14 7.51
N LEU A 455 19.49 -0.21 8.71
CA LEU A 455 18.70 -1.37 9.14
C LEU A 455 17.48 -1.59 8.24
N ALA A 456 16.72 -0.55 7.97
CA ALA A 456 15.56 -0.63 7.08
C ALA A 456 15.97 -1.07 5.66
N LEU A 457 17.05 -0.50 5.10
CA LEU A 457 17.58 -0.89 3.80
C LEU A 457 18.06 -2.35 3.79
N ALA A 458 18.69 -2.82 4.87
CA ALA A 458 19.11 -4.21 4.98
C ALA A 458 17.91 -5.17 4.96
N ILE A 459 16.86 -4.88 5.75
CA ILE A 459 15.62 -5.67 5.76
C ILE A 459 15.00 -5.71 4.36
N CYS A 460 14.86 -4.55 3.72
CA CYS A 460 14.29 -4.44 2.37
C CYS A 460 15.12 -5.20 1.34
N THR A 461 16.45 -5.04 1.35
CA THR A 461 17.34 -5.70 0.38
C THR A 461 17.33 -7.21 0.55
N VAL A 462 17.39 -7.70 1.78
CA VAL A 462 17.26 -9.13 2.07
C VAL A 462 15.90 -9.64 1.57
N GLY A 463 14.80 -8.90 1.80
CA GLY A 463 13.48 -9.25 1.29
C GLY A 463 13.44 -9.32 -0.24
N ILE A 464 14.00 -8.33 -0.96
CA ILE A 464 14.04 -8.32 -2.43
C ILE A 464 14.76 -9.54 -2.99
N VAL A 465 15.87 -9.95 -2.38
CA VAL A 465 16.68 -11.10 -2.86
C VAL A 465 16.06 -12.41 -2.39
N ALA A 466 15.75 -12.54 -1.10
CA ALA A 466 15.25 -13.79 -0.52
C ALA A 466 13.90 -14.21 -1.13
N PHE A 467 12.95 -13.28 -1.28
CA PHE A 467 11.65 -13.58 -1.88
C PHE A 467 11.74 -13.84 -3.39
N GLY A 468 12.82 -13.40 -4.05
CA GLY A 468 13.10 -13.75 -5.45
C GLY A 468 13.69 -15.15 -5.64
N ILE A 469 14.36 -15.69 -4.62
CA ILE A 469 15.01 -17.01 -4.70
C ILE A 469 14.15 -18.10 -4.04
N CYS A 470 13.45 -17.74 -2.94
CA CYS A 470 12.71 -18.70 -2.12
C CYS A 470 11.21 -18.68 -2.44
N SER A 471 10.68 -19.78 -2.99
CA SER A 471 9.26 -19.94 -3.30
C SER A 471 8.39 -20.18 -2.07
N PHE A 472 8.95 -20.61 -0.93
CA PHE A 472 8.17 -21.01 0.23
C PHE A 472 7.22 -19.94 0.76
N VAL A 473 7.53 -18.65 0.57
CA VAL A 473 6.66 -17.55 1.00
C VAL A 473 5.39 -17.49 0.15
N PHE A 474 5.50 -17.74 -1.15
CA PHE A 474 4.33 -17.84 -2.01
C PHE A 474 3.46 -19.03 -1.62
N ASP A 475 4.09 -20.20 -1.35
CA ASP A 475 3.38 -21.39 -0.91
C ASP A 475 2.69 -21.18 0.44
N TRP A 476 3.34 -20.51 1.39
CA TRP A 476 2.74 -20.14 2.68
C TRP A 476 1.50 -19.24 2.52
N ILE A 477 1.57 -18.22 1.66
CA ILE A 477 0.42 -17.35 1.35
C ILE A 477 -0.68 -18.16 0.66
N SER A 478 -0.31 -19.07 -0.26
CA SER A 478 -1.25 -19.93 -0.98
C SER A 478 -2.01 -20.87 -0.04
N VAL A 479 -1.33 -21.49 0.91
CA VAL A 479 -1.97 -22.32 1.94
C VAL A 479 -3.00 -21.52 2.73
N ALA A 480 -2.64 -20.31 3.16
CA ALA A 480 -3.57 -19.43 3.88
C ALA A 480 -4.75 -18.93 3.04
N ALA A 481 -4.57 -18.79 1.73
CA ALA A 481 -5.65 -18.37 0.82
C ALA A 481 -6.64 -19.50 0.49
N ASN A 482 -6.22 -20.76 0.65
CA ASN A 482 -7.03 -21.94 0.40
C ASN A 482 -7.67 -22.52 1.68
N ALA A 483 -7.25 -22.06 2.87
CA ALA A 483 -7.82 -22.44 4.17
C ALA A 483 -9.02 -21.54 4.54
#